data_377ab1a7de7932c6376dcbed7e95d77f
#
_entry.id   377ab1a7de7932c6376dcbed7e95d77f
#
_cell.length_a   1.000
_cell.length_b   1.000
_cell.length_c   1.000
_cell.angle_alpha   90.00
_cell.angle_beta   90.00
_cell.angle_gamma   90.00
#
_symmetry.space_group_name_H-M   'P 1'
#
loop_
_entity.id
_entity.type
_entity.pdbx_description
1 polymer ?
#
loop_
_entity_poly.entity_id
_entity_poly.type
_entity_poly.pdbx_seq_one_letter_code
_entity_poly.pdbx_strand_id
1 'polypeptide(L)'
;MKFYESGDSSKPVIFLFPGTCCLYSSFDHILDGLHSYFYTVTVSYDGFDPNEKTEFYSMEDECEKIEQEIKKKYGGRIKAAYGCSLGGSFVSLLIQRKRIHIDHGIIGSSDMDEAGRLVAKIKSSMVVPFMYKMIHTGVLPKFMQKKLNKTDEVKKELYNGFLNMFGIGKGGCPWITKQSIYNQFYSDLVTKVQHGIDVPGTTIHVF
;
A
#
# COMPACT_ATOMS: atom_id res chain seq x y z
N MET A 1 7.22 -9.40 6.20
CA MET A 1 7.15 -8.61 4.95
C MET A 1 7.73 -9.42 3.80
N LYS A 2 7.08 -9.40 2.65
CA LYS A 2 7.58 -10.03 1.42
C LYS A 2 7.70 -9.04 0.27
N PHE A 3 8.60 -9.37 -0.64
CA PHE A 3 8.86 -8.63 -1.86
C PHE A 3 8.66 -9.57 -3.05
N TYR A 4 7.64 -9.31 -3.85
CA TYR A 4 7.30 -10.11 -5.02
C TYR A 4 7.93 -9.48 -6.25
N GLU A 5 8.94 -10.16 -6.77
CA GLU A 5 9.76 -9.71 -7.90
C GLU A 5 9.24 -10.32 -9.20
N SER A 6 9.15 -9.52 -10.27
CA SER A 6 8.74 -10.01 -11.59
C SER A 6 9.28 -9.16 -12.73
N GLY A 7 9.38 -9.75 -13.92
CA GLY A 7 9.93 -9.13 -15.12
C GLY A 7 11.41 -9.46 -15.35
N ASP A 8 12.06 -8.66 -16.18
CA ASP A 8 13.46 -8.83 -16.56
C ASP A 8 14.38 -8.07 -15.60
N SER A 9 15.19 -8.79 -14.82
CA SER A 9 16.10 -8.23 -13.80
C SER A 9 17.21 -7.34 -14.35
N SER A 10 17.42 -7.27 -15.66
CA SER A 10 18.36 -6.33 -16.29
C SER A 10 17.78 -4.92 -16.42
N LYS A 11 16.48 -4.75 -16.24
CA LYS A 11 15.78 -3.45 -16.34
C LYS A 11 15.84 -2.65 -15.04
N PRO A 12 15.62 -1.33 -15.12
CA PRO A 12 15.53 -0.47 -13.95
C PRO A 12 14.45 -0.95 -12.98
N VAL A 13 14.73 -0.86 -11.68
CA VAL A 13 13.85 -1.36 -10.62
C VAL A 13 12.77 -0.34 -10.28
N ILE A 14 11.51 -0.79 -10.20
CA ILE A 14 10.40 -0.05 -9.61
C ILE A 14 9.79 -0.82 -8.44
N PHE A 15 9.63 -0.14 -7.30
CA PHE A 15 8.87 -0.64 -6.15
C PHE A 15 7.42 -0.17 -6.20
N LEU A 16 6.48 -1.09 -5.94
CA LEU A 16 5.04 -0.84 -5.93
C LEU A 16 4.49 -1.03 -4.51
N PHE A 17 3.92 0.05 -3.96
CA PHE A 17 3.41 0.12 -2.59
C PHE A 17 1.88 0.12 -2.58
N PRO A 18 1.22 -0.95 -2.09
CA PRO A 18 -0.24 -1.01 -2.00
C PRO A 18 -0.83 0.06 -1.08
N GLY A 19 -2.08 0.40 -1.32
CA GLY A 19 -2.87 1.26 -0.43
C GLY A 19 -3.26 0.56 0.87
N THR A 20 -3.96 1.31 1.74
CA THR A 20 -4.43 0.82 3.04
C THR A 20 -5.26 -0.45 2.89
N CYS A 21 -4.88 -1.51 3.59
CA CYS A 21 -5.51 -2.83 3.56
C CYS A 21 -5.51 -3.54 2.19
N CYS A 22 -4.85 -2.99 1.17
CA CYS A 22 -4.73 -3.63 -0.13
C CYS A 22 -3.69 -4.75 -0.10
N LEU A 23 -3.96 -5.80 -0.86
CA LEU A 23 -3.02 -6.89 -1.08
C LEU A 23 -1.98 -6.49 -2.14
N TYR A 24 -0.81 -7.13 -2.12
CA TYR A 24 0.21 -6.95 -3.15
C TYR A 24 -0.32 -7.23 -4.56
N SER A 25 -1.23 -8.19 -4.71
CA SER A 25 -1.87 -8.55 -5.99
C SER A 25 -2.79 -7.45 -6.57
N SER A 26 -2.96 -6.33 -5.86
CA SER A 26 -3.69 -5.18 -6.40
C SER A 26 -3.05 -4.58 -7.65
N PHE A 27 -1.77 -4.87 -7.90
CA PHE A 27 -1.03 -4.40 -9.06
C PHE A 27 -0.96 -5.41 -10.22
N ASP A 28 -1.46 -6.64 -10.05
CA ASP A 28 -1.32 -7.71 -11.06
C ASP A 28 -1.78 -7.27 -12.46
N HIS A 29 -2.84 -6.45 -12.52
CA HIS A 29 -3.43 -6.00 -13.77
C HIS A 29 -2.57 -5.00 -14.58
N ILE A 30 -1.52 -4.42 -13.98
CA ILE A 30 -0.61 -3.47 -14.66
C ILE A 30 0.80 -4.03 -14.86
N LEU A 31 1.13 -5.18 -14.26
CA LEU A 31 2.50 -5.71 -14.28
C LEU A 31 3.01 -5.95 -15.70
N ASP A 32 2.19 -6.54 -16.59
CA ASP A 32 2.61 -6.81 -17.98
C ASP A 32 3.03 -5.54 -18.71
N GLY A 33 2.30 -4.44 -18.52
CA GLY A 33 2.66 -3.14 -19.08
C GLY A 33 3.95 -2.59 -18.49
N LEU A 34 4.15 -2.73 -17.19
CA LEU A 34 5.36 -2.27 -16.51
C LEU A 34 6.60 -3.09 -16.89
N HIS A 35 6.46 -4.40 -17.13
CA HIS A 35 7.57 -5.27 -17.51
C HIS A 35 8.25 -4.86 -18.83
N SER A 36 7.57 -4.08 -19.66
CA SER A 36 8.20 -3.51 -20.85
C SER A 36 9.33 -2.52 -20.52
N TYR A 37 9.30 -1.91 -19.33
CA TYR A 37 10.21 -0.83 -18.94
C TYR A 37 10.97 -1.10 -17.64
N PHE A 38 10.42 -1.93 -16.72
CA PHE A 38 10.90 -2.10 -15.37
C PHE A 38 10.99 -3.57 -14.95
N TYR A 39 11.92 -3.84 -14.05
CA TYR A 39 11.85 -4.95 -13.13
C TYR A 39 11.00 -4.51 -11.93
N THR A 40 9.89 -5.19 -11.68
CA THR A 40 8.91 -4.78 -10.68
C THR A 40 9.12 -5.52 -9.36
N VAL A 41 9.00 -4.80 -8.25
CA VAL A 41 9.02 -5.33 -6.89
C VAL A 41 7.76 -4.85 -6.18
N THR A 42 6.80 -5.74 -6.01
CA THR A 42 5.56 -5.43 -5.28
C THR A 42 5.73 -5.77 -3.80
N VAL A 43 5.47 -4.80 -2.95
CA VAL A 43 5.58 -4.95 -1.50
C VAL A 43 4.33 -5.62 -0.93
N SER A 44 4.51 -6.67 -0.13
CA SER A 44 3.47 -7.23 0.74
C SER A 44 3.84 -6.92 2.18
N TYR A 45 3.09 -5.99 2.79
CA TYR A 45 3.35 -5.54 4.15
C TYR A 45 3.18 -6.66 5.17
N ASP A 46 3.86 -6.55 6.31
CA ASP A 46 3.65 -7.46 7.43
C ASP A 46 2.17 -7.49 7.85
N GLY A 47 1.66 -8.68 8.15
CA GLY A 47 0.26 -8.90 8.47
C GLY A 47 -0.69 -8.98 7.26
N PHE A 48 -0.22 -8.66 6.05
CA PHE A 48 -1.04 -8.67 4.82
C PHE A 48 -0.62 -9.76 3.82
N ASP A 49 0.46 -10.48 4.07
CA ASP A 49 0.88 -11.61 3.25
C ASP A 49 0.19 -12.91 3.69
N PRO A 50 -0.45 -13.67 2.75
CA PRO A 50 -1.12 -14.93 3.09
C PRO A 50 -0.15 -16.05 3.52
N ASN A 51 1.12 -15.93 3.16
CA ASN A 51 2.13 -16.95 3.41
C ASN A 51 3.01 -16.66 4.63
N GLU A 52 2.74 -15.57 5.35
CA GLU A 52 3.51 -15.17 6.53
C GLU A 52 2.61 -14.93 7.75
N LYS A 53 3.10 -15.33 8.91
CA LYS A 53 2.45 -15.05 10.20
C LYS A 53 3.15 -13.88 10.87
N THR A 54 2.93 -12.68 10.30
CA THR A 54 3.50 -11.43 10.79
C THR A 54 2.39 -10.47 11.18
N GLU A 55 2.74 -9.33 11.76
CA GLU A 55 1.81 -8.25 12.09
C GLU A 55 2.40 -6.91 11.68
N PHE A 56 1.59 -6.04 11.10
CA PHE A 56 1.97 -4.67 10.79
C PHE A 56 2.06 -3.86 12.10
N TYR A 57 3.24 -3.34 12.44
CA TYR A 57 3.45 -2.55 13.64
C TYR A 57 3.34 -1.05 13.39
N SER A 58 4.12 -0.50 12.48
CA SER A 58 4.12 0.92 12.11
C SER A 58 4.69 1.14 10.72
N MET A 59 4.41 2.30 10.13
CA MET A 59 5.03 2.69 8.85
C MET A 59 6.54 2.81 8.96
N GLU A 60 7.04 3.30 10.08
CA GLU A 60 8.47 3.43 10.32
C GLU A 60 9.18 2.07 10.34
N ASP A 61 8.58 1.08 11.01
CA ASP A 61 9.10 -0.29 11.05
C ASP A 61 9.11 -0.94 9.67
N GLU A 62 8.04 -0.75 8.91
CA GLU A 62 7.95 -1.23 7.53
C GLU A 62 8.98 -0.52 6.62
N CYS A 63 9.16 0.80 6.76
CA CYS A 63 10.19 1.54 6.01
C CYS A 63 11.59 1.01 6.29
N GLU A 64 11.90 0.63 7.52
CA GLU A 64 13.22 0.06 7.86
C GLU A 64 13.48 -1.26 7.12
N LYS A 65 12.48 -2.12 7.03
CA LYS A 65 12.58 -3.39 6.28
C LYS A 65 12.75 -3.15 4.77
N ILE A 66 11.99 -2.21 4.22
CA ILE A 66 12.09 -1.81 2.82
C ILE A 66 13.47 -1.23 2.51
N GLU A 67 13.98 -0.33 3.36
CA GLU A 67 15.31 0.26 3.23
C GLU A 67 16.40 -0.80 3.29
N GLN A 68 16.28 -1.79 4.17
CA GLN A 68 17.20 -2.92 4.28
C GLN A 68 17.22 -3.77 3.01
N GLU A 69 16.03 -4.09 2.46
CA GLU A 69 15.92 -4.86 1.22
C GLU A 69 16.55 -4.11 0.03
N ILE A 70 16.23 -2.80 -0.11
CA ILE A 70 16.77 -1.96 -1.18
C ILE A 70 18.30 -1.84 -1.06
N LYS A 71 18.84 -1.70 0.14
CA LYS A 71 20.30 -1.68 0.36
C LYS A 71 20.95 -3.01 0.01
N LYS A 72 20.33 -4.11 0.44
CA LYS A 72 20.90 -5.46 0.27
C LYS A 72 20.88 -5.90 -1.19
N LYS A 73 19.78 -5.69 -1.91
CA LYS A 73 19.61 -6.22 -3.27
C LYS A 73 19.94 -5.22 -4.37
N TYR A 74 19.72 -3.93 -4.12
CA TYR A 74 19.81 -2.87 -5.16
C TYR A 74 20.84 -1.79 -4.83
N GLY A 75 21.76 -2.05 -3.91
CA GLY A 75 22.84 -1.12 -3.57
C GLY A 75 22.38 0.20 -2.97
N GLY A 76 21.18 0.24 -2.40
CA GLY A 76 20.61 1.43 -1.76
C GLY A 76 19.98 2.43 -2.72
N ARG A 77 19.83 2.10 -4.01
CA ARG A 77 19.22 2.97 -5.03
C ARG A 77 18.27 2.20 -5.93
N ILE A 78 17.11 2.80 -6.20
CA ILE A 78 16.12 2.28 -7.15
C ILE A 78 15.67 3.37 -8.13
N LYS A 79 15.23 2.96 -9.32
CA LYS A 79 14.80 3.89 -10.36
C LYS A 79 13.50 4.59 -10.03
N ALA A 80 12.52 3.85 -9.54
CA ALA A 80 11.22 4.42 -9.23
C ALA A 80 10.56 3.74 -8.02
N ALA A 81 9.67 4.47 -7.36
CA ALA A 81 8.75 3.98 -6.35
C ALA A 81 7.36 4.55 -6.64
N TYR A 82 6.37 3.70 -6.78
CA TYR A 82 4.97 4.10 -6.94
C TYR A 82 4.16 3.66 -5.73
N GLY A 83 3.32 4.55 -5.23
CA GLY A 83 2.38 4.24 -4.16
C GLY A 83 1.05 4.97 -4.33
N CYS A 84 -0.04 4.26 -4.02
CA CYS A 84 -1.39 4.81 -4.03
C CYS A 84 -1.94 4.89 -2.61
N SER A 85 -2.58 5.99 -2.23
CA SER A 85 -3.11 6.21 -0.87
C SER A 85 -1.99 6.02 0.17
N LEU A 86 -2.13 5.14 1.16
CA LEU A 86 -1.08 4.76 2.11
C LEU A 86 0.28 4.48 1.41
N GLY A 87 0.26 3.83 0.24
CA GLY A 87 1.49 3.59 -0.53
C GLY A 87 2.21 4.88 -0.91
N GLY A 88 1.48 5.95 -1.22
CA GLY A 88 2.04 7.27 -1.46
C GLY A 88 2.69 7.88 -0.22
N SER A 89 2.09 7.67 0.96
CA SER A 89 2.69 8.06 2.24
C SER A 89 4.01 7.31 2.48
N PHE A 90 4.09 6.01 2.14
CA PHE A 90 5.35 5.24 2.20
C PHE A 90 6.42 5.80 1.26
N VAL A 91 6.08 6.09 0.00
CA VAL A 91 7.03 6.69 -0.96
C VAL A 91 7.59 8.00 -0.40
N SER A 92 6.72 8.88 0.09
CA SER A 92 7.10 10.17 0.67
C SER A 92 7.99 10.01 1.90
N LEU A 93 7.62 9.09 2.80
CA LEU A 93 8.38 8.82 4.02
C LEU A 93 9.78 8.25 3.69
N LEU A 94 9.89 7.31 2.76
CA LEU A 94 11.18 6.75 2.32
C LEU A 94 12.10 7.82 1.74
N ILE A 95 11.56 8.72 0.90
CA ILE A 95 12.32 9.86 0.34
C ILE A 95 12.77 10.82 1.46
N GLN A 96 11.85 11.18 2.38
CA GLN A 96 12.15 12.05 3.52
C GLN A 96 13.25 11.49 4.42
N ARG A 97 13.26 10.17 4.66
CA ARG A 97 14.25 9.51 5.52
C ARG A 97 15.68 9.51 4.94
N LYS A 98 15.84 9.69 3.64
CA LYS A 98 17.14 9.81 2.94
C LYS A 98 18.12 8.65 3.21
N ARG A 99 17.61 7.47 3.61
CA ARG A 99 18.45 6.30 3.92
C ARG A 99 18.72 5.43 2.69
N ILE A 100 17.94 5.64 1.64
CA ILE A 100 18.09 5.07 0.29
C ILE A 100 17.85 6.18 -0.73
N HIS A 101 18.18 5.94 -2.00
CA HIS A 101 17.93 6.88 -3.08
C HIS A 101 16.85 6.35 -4.02
N ILE A 102 15.86 7.19 -4.32
CA ILE A 102 14.76 6.92 -5.25
C ILE A 102 14.82 8.00 -6.33
N ASP A 103 15.08 7.64 -7.60
CA ASP A 103 15.19 8.63 -8.68
C ASP A 103 13.81 9.29 -8.94
N HIS A 104 12.74 8.51 -8.96
CA HIS A 104 11.37 8.99 -9.20
C HIS A 104 10.40 8.46 -8.14
N GLY A 105 9.92 9.33 -7.26
CA GLY A 105 8.82 9.05 -6.35
C GLY A 105 7.48 9.39 -7.01
N ILE A 106 6.58 8.42 -7.17
CA ILE A 106 5.29 8.59 -7.84
C ILE A 106 4.19 8.36 -6.81
N ILE A 107 3.45 9.43 -6.50
CA ILE A 107 2.44 9.47 -5.45
C ILE A 107 1.07 9.61 -6.10
N GLY A 108 0.25 8.56 -5.95
CA GLY A 108 -1.11 8.53 -6.47
C GLY A 108 -2.15 8.62 -5.37
N SER A 109 -3.07 9.59 -5.46
CA SER A 109 -4.25 9.70 -4.58
C SER A 109 -3.94 9.56 -3.09
N SER A 110 -2.84 10.14 -2.62
CA SER A 110 -2.46 10.21 -1.20
C SER A 110 -2.72 11.62 -0.68
N ASP A 111 -3.43 11.72 0.43
CA ASP A 111 -3.72 13.00 1.10
C ASP A 111 -2.59 13.41 2.07
N MET A 112 -1.84 12.43 2.58
CA MET A 112 -0.78 12.61 3.58
C MET A 112 -1.26 13.40 4.82
N ASP A 113 -2.55 13.27 5.13
CA ASP A 113 -3.18 13.96 6.25
C ASP A 113 -2.58 13.49 7.58
N GLU A 114 -2.13 14.45 8.38
CA GLU A 114 -1.71 14.17 9.75
C GLU A 114 -2.84 14.46 10.73
N ALA A 115 -3.06 13.54 11.64
CA ALA A 115 -3.97 13.74 12.78
C ALA A 115 -3.22 13.61 14.10
N GLY A 116 -3.65 14.40 15.10
CA GLY A 116 -3.16 14.21 16.47
C GLY A 116 -3.47 12.80 16.98
N ARG A 117 -2.58 12.25 17.82
CA ARG A 117 -2.65 10.85 18.31
C ARG A 117 -4.02 10.44 18.85
N LEU A 118 -4.73 11.34 19.56
CA LEU A 118 -6.06 11.05 20.11
C LEU A 118 -7.10 10.91 18.98
N VAL A 119 -7.07 11.82 18.01
CA VAL A 119 -7.98 11.80 16.85
C VAL A 119 -7.71 10.56 16.00
N ALA A 120 -6.45 10.25 15.73
CA ALA A 120 -6.04 9.04 15.01
C ALA A 120 -6.55 7.77 15.70
N LYS A 121 -6.40 7.67 17.04
CA LYS A 121 -6.91 6.56 17.84
C LYS A 121 -8.43 6.40 17.69
N ILE A 122 -9.18 7.49 17.78
CA ILE A 122 -10.65 7.46 17.65
C ILE A 122 -11.04 7.05 16.23
N LYS A 123 -10.49 7.71 15.19
CA LYS A 123 -10.79 7.40 13.79
C LYS A 123 -10.51 5.93 13.46
N SER A 124 -9.31 5.43 13.82
CA SER A 124 -8.93 4.03 13.59
C SER A 124 -9.86 3.06 14.32
N SER A 125 -10.17 3.33 15.61
CA SER A 125 -11.07 2.47 16.39
C SER A 125 -12.49 2.38 15.81
N MET A 126 -12.96 3.43 15.13
CA MET A 126 -14.29 3.44 14.49
C MET A 126 -14.30 2.69 13.16
N VAL A 127 -13.25 2.85 12.34
CA VAL A 127 -13.20 2.27 10.98
C VAL A 127 -12.85 0.79 11.00
N VAL A 128 -11.92 0.39 11.87
CA VAL A 128 -11.32 -0.95 11.87
C VAL A 128 -12.33 -2.09 12.06
N PRO A 129 -13.32 -2.06 12.95
CA PRO A 129 -14.27 -3.16 13.09
C PRO A 129 -15.05 -3.44 11.80
N PHE A 130 -15.37 -2.39 11.05
CA PHE A 130 -16.09 -2.48 9.79
C PHE A 130 -15.18 -3.05 8.68
N MET A 131 -13.98 -2.48 8.51
CA MET A 131 -13.01 -2.95 7.54
C MET A 131 -12.58 -4.39 7.81
N TYR A 132 -12.27 -4.71 9.06
CA TYR A 132 -11.88 -6.07 9.45
C TYR A 132 -12.94 -7.10 9.06
N LYS A 133 -14.23 -6.83 9.34
CA LYS A 133 -15.30 -7.76 8.99
C LYS A 133 -15.36 -8.02 7.49
N MET A 134 -15.28 -6.98 6.66
CA MET A 134 -15.32 -7.12 5.21
C MET A 134 -14.10 -7.87 4.67
N ILE A 135 -12.91 -7.48 5.10
CA ILE A 135 -11.64 -8.07 4.65
C ILE A 135 -11.55 -9.53 5.09
N HIS A 136 -11.84 -9.82 6.36
CA HIS A 136 -11.71 -11.16 6.91
C HIS A 136 -12.69 -12.16 6.29
N THR A 137 -13.94 -11.72 6.06
CA THR A 137 -14.99 -12.60 5.48
C THR A 137 -15.07 -12.54 3.96
N GLY A 138 -14.51 -11.54 3.32
CA GLY A 138 -14.65 -11.28 1.89
C GLY A 138 -16.07 -10.86 1.48
N VAL A 139 -16.92 -10.46 2.42
CA VAL A 139 -18.34 -10.17 2.17
C VAL A 139 -18.68 -8.73 2.50
N LEU A 140 -19.29 -8.05 1.53
CA LEU A 140 -19.83 -6.71 1.73
C LEU A 140 -21.08 -6.73 2.66
N PRO A 141 -21.30 -5.69 3.48
CA PRO A 141 -22.55 -5.48 4.18
C PRO A 141 -23.74 -5.42 3.22
N LYS A 142 -24.89 -5.95 3.65
CA LYS A 142 -26.11 -6.04 2.81
C LYS A 142 -26.55 -4.70 2.18
N PHE A 143 -26.37 -3.59 2.90
CA PHE A 143 -26.73 -2.26 2.37
C PHE A 143 -25.80 -1.84 1.21
N MET A 144 -24.51 -2.17 1.28
CA MET A 144 -23.55 -1.90 0.21
C MET A 144 -23.81 -2.82 -1.00
N GLN A 145 -24.08 -4.11 -0.76
CA GLN A 145 -24.49 -5.04 -1.82
C GLN A 145 -25.74 -4.54 -2.55
N LYS A 146 -26.76 -4.09 -1.80
CA LYS A 146 -28.00 -3.54 -2.38
C LYS A 146 -27.75 -2.29 -3.21
N LYS A 147 -26.83 -1.42 -2.79
CA LYS A 147 -26.41 -0.24 -3.56
C LYS A 147 -25.67 -0.63 -4.83
N LEU A 148 -24.72 -1.55 -4.72
CA LEU A 148 -23.94 -2.06 -5.85
C LEU A 148 -24.84 -2.72 -6.91
N ASN A 149 -25.81 -3.53 -6.50
CA ASN A 149 -26.76 -4.19 -7.41
C ASN A 149 -27.70 -3.23 -8.16
N LYS A 150 -27.82 -1.99 -7.71
CA LYS A 150 -28.60 -0.93 -8.38
C LYS A 150 -27.75 -0.05 -9.31
N THR A 151 -26.46 -0.28 -9.36
CA THR A 151 -25.51 0.48 -10.16
C THR A 151 -25.41 -0.13 -11.56
N ASP A 152 -25.11 0.67 -12.59
CA ASP A 152 -24.87 0.18 -13.95
C ASP A 152 -23.67 -0.79 -14.00
N GLU A 153 -23.66 -1.68 -15.00
CA GLU A 153 -22.68 -2.77 -15.09
C GLU A 153 -21.21 -2.26 -15.15
N VAL A 154 -20.95 -1.16 -15.84
CA VAL A 154 -19.59 -0.59 -15.96
C VAL A 154 -19.08 -0.13 -14.60
N LYS A 155 -19.88 0.61 -13.87
CA LYS A 155 -19.54 1.04 -12.51
C LYS A 155 -19.45 -0.13 -11.54
N LYS A 156 -20.29 -1.14 -11.71
CA LYS A 156 -20.27 -2.36 -10.91
C LYS A 156 -18.96 -3.13 -11.10
N GLU A 157 -18.49 -3.26 -12.33
CA GLU A 157 -17.19 -3.88 -12.65
C GLU A 157 -16.04 -3.11 -12.01
N LEU A 158 -16.04 -1.77 -12.12
CA LEU A 158 -15.05 -0.92 -11.47
C LEU A 158 -15.05 -1.08 -9.93
N TYR A 159 -16.23 -1.11 -9.31
CA TYR A 159 -16.38 -1.35 -7.87
C TYR A 159 -15.88 -2.74 -7.46
N ASN A 160 -16.19 -3.76 -8.24
CA ASN A 160 -15.71 -5.12 -7.97
C ASN A 160 -14.18 -5.20 -8.10
N GLY A 161 -13.59 -4.55 -9.09
CA GLY A 161 -12.14 -4.40 -9.22
C GLY A 161 -11.52 -3.78 -7.97
N PHE A 162 -12.08 -2.66 -7.50
CA PHE A 162 -11.65 -2.00 -6.27
C PHE A 162 -11.79 -2.90 -5.04
N LEU A 163 -12.90 -3.61 -4.88
CA LEU A 163 -13.13 -4.51 -3.74
C LEU A 163 -12.17 -5.71 -3.75
N ASN A 164 -11.81 -6.19 -4.93
CA ASN A 164 -10.85 -7.29 -5.08
C ASN A 164 -9.45 -6.93 -4.57
N MET A 165 -9.08 -5.63 -4.53
CA MET A 165 -7.81 -5.18 -3.96
C MET A 165 -7.69 -5.49 -2.46
N PHE A 166 -8.82 -5.64 -1.78
CA PHE A 166 -8.92 -6.01 -0.35
C PHE A 166 -9.26 -7.49 -0.13
N GLY A 167 -9.26 -8.31 -1.17
CA GLY A 167 -9.71 -9.70 -1.10
C GLY A 167 -11.24 -9.88 -0.95
N ILE A 168 -12.01 -8.79 -1.01
CA ILE A 168 -13.49 -8.84 -0.92
C ILE A 168 -14.03 -9.39 -2.24
N GLY A 169 -14.92 -10.38 -2.17
CA GLY A 169 -15.41 -11.12 -3.34
C GLY A 169 -14.53 -12.29 -3.78
N LYS A 170 -13.34 -12.44 -3.19
CA LYS A 170 -12.40 -13.56 -3.45
C LYS A 170 -12.23 -14.50 -2.23
N GLY A 171 -13.21 -14.56 -1.35
CA GLY A 171 -13.16 -15.41 -0.15
C GLY A 171 -12.59 -14.75 1.10
N GLY A 172 -12.18 -13.48 1.00
CA GLY A 172 -11.62 -12.71 2.11
C GLY A 172 -10.16 -13.05 2.44
N CYS A 173 -9.67 -12.41 3.48
CA CYS A 173 -8.30 -12.53 3.96
C CYS A 173 -8.30 -12.88 5.46
N PRO A 174 -8.61 -14.14 5.84
CA PRO A 174 -8.76 -14.54 7.24
C PRO A 174 -7.46 -14.47 8.06
N TRP A 175 -6.30 -14.38 7.39
CA TRP A 175 -5.00 -14.21 8.02
C TRP A 175 -4.73 -12.78 8.51
N ILE A 176 -5.42 -11.77 7.93
CA ILE A 176 -5.24 -10.37 8.32
C ILE A 176 -5.88 -10.13 9.68
N THR A 177 -5.09 -9.70 10.66
CA THR A 177 -5.57 -9.44 12.00
C THR A 177 -6.24 -8.07 12.12
N LYS A 178 -7.16 -7.94 13.07
CA LYS A 178 -7.75 -6.65 13.42
C LYS A 178 -6.68 -5.65 13.88
N GLN A 179 -5.62 -6.14 14.53
CA GLN A 179 -4.52 -5.31 15.01
C GLN A 179 -3.69 -4.74 13.85
N SER A 180 -3.35 -5.56 12.85
CA SER A 180 -2.63 -5.08 11.66
C SER A 180 -3.41 -4.00 10.92
N ILE A 181 -4.74 -4.15 10.75
CA ILE A 181 -5.59 -3.12 10.15
C ILE A 181 -5.57 -1.85 11.01
N TYR A 182 -5.72 -1.98 12.33
CA TYR A 182 -5.69 -0.84 13.25
C TYR A 182 -4.35 -0.10 13.18
N ASN A 183 -3.24 -0.83 13.25
CA ASN A 183 -1.91 -0.26 13.22
C ASN A 183 -1.63 0.47 11.90
N GLN A 184 -2.10 -0.07 10.78
CA GLN A 184 -1.95 0.56 9.47
C GLN A 184 -2.71 1.89 9.38
N PHE A 185 -4.00 1.91 9.75
CA PHE A 185 -4.79 3.16 9.80
C PHE A 185 -4.24 4.18 10.79
N TYR A 186 -3.88 3.72 11.99
CA TYR A 186 -3.34 4.59 13.03
C TYR A 186 -2.00 5.19 12.62
N SER A 187 -1.11 4.35 12.11
CA SER A 187 0.24 4.74 11.73
C SER A 187 0.23 5.76 10.58
N ASP A 188 -0.63 5.55 9.57
CA ASP A 188 -0.80 6.50 8.46
C ASP A 188 -1.21 7.89 8.96
N LEU A 189 -2.14 7.96 9.91
CA LEU A 189 -2.62 9.22 10.47
C LEU A 189 -1.64 9.94 11.41
N VAL A 190 -0.67 9.23 12.02
CA VAL A 190 0.26 9.85 12.97
C VAL A 190 1.68 10.03 12.44
N THR A 191 2.01 9.37 11.34
CA THR A 191 3.33 9.46 10.73
C THR A 191 3.47 10.77 9.97
N LYS A 192 4.48 11.56 10.36
CA LYS A 192 4.69 12.89 9.77
C LYS A 192 5.45 12.82 8.46
N VAL A 193 4.82 13.33 7.42
CA VAL A 193 5.49 13.63 6.16
C VAL A 193 5.66 15.14 6.05
N GLN A 194 6.91 15.60 5.95
CA GLN A 194 7.23 17.02 5.91
C GLN A 194 6.80 17.66 4.58
N HIS A 195 6.36 18.91 4.65
CA HIS A 195 6.15 19.70 3.43
C HIS A 195 7.49 20.11 2.81
N GLY A 196 7.54 20.25 1.49
CA GLY A 196 8.72 20.73 0.77
C GLY A 196 9.92 19.79 0.86
N ILE A 197 9.68 18.47 0.80
CA ILE A 197 10.77 17.49 0.74
C ILE A 197 11.58 17.74 -0.52
N ASP A 198 12.85 18.07 -0.35
CA ASP A 198 13.84 18.22 -1.42
C ASP A 198 15.00 17.27 -1.18
N VAL A 199 15.23 16.40 -2.17
CA VAL A 199 16.34 15.44 -2.17
C VAL A 199 17.03 15.51 -3.51
N PRO A 200 18.32 15.91 -3.54
CA PRO A 200 19.07 16.02 -4.79
C PRO A 200 19.03 14.72 -5.61
N GLY A 201 18.65 14.83 -6.87
CA GLY A 201 18.51 13.70 -7.80
C GLY A 201 17.22 12.88 -7.67
N THR A 202 16.28 13.30 -6.81
CA THR A 202 14.93 12.72 -6.72
C THR A 202 13.93 13.66 -7.37
N THR A 203 13.06 13.12 -8.22
CA THR A 203 11.89 13.83 -8.76
C THR A 203 10.62 13.23 -8.16
N ILE A 204 9.74 14.08 -7.61
CA ILE A 204 8.46 13.66 -7.06
C ILE A 204 7.35 14.00 -8.06
N HIS A 205 6.53 13.02 -8.40
CA HIS A 205 5.36 13.13 -9.27
C HIS A 205 4.11 12.89 -8.42
N VAL A 206 3.14 13.82 -8.47
CA VAL A 206 1.87 13.72 -7.71
C VAL A 206 0.70 13.70 -8.70
N PHE A 207 -0.23 12.74 -8.53
CA PHE A 207 -1.39 12.52 -9.39
C PHE A 207 -2.69 12.41 -8.59
#